data_ff54d350d7c358c85482dbe200c8ab67
#
_entry.id   ff54d350d7c358c85482dbe200c8ab67
#
_cell.length_a   1.000
_cell.length_b   1.000
_cell.length_c   1.000
_cell.angle_alpha   90.00
_cell.angle_beta   90.00
_cell.angle_gamma   90.00
#
_symmetry.space_group_name_H-M   'P 1'
#
loop_
_entity.id
_entity.type
_entity.pdbx_description
1 polymer ?
#
loop_
_entity_poly.entity_id
_entity_poly.type
_entity_poly.pdbx_seq_one_letter_code
_entity_poly.pdbx_strand_id
1 'polypeptide(L)'
;MFRKILGTLVVFPIIRVLFRIQDSLRAGPMRDAGLMLAGEKSIYQARQHRALISTMEYVEKHMPHVASVKCKPELLAKAFSLADVSGDRIICEFGVFKGESINHVAKLTNQTLYGFDSFEGLAEEWGDTWKKGDFLVPKLPKVRDNVTLVKGWFNETLPPFLKEHTGKVGFLHVDCDLYSSCKTIFELMESRLVPGTVIVFDEFFNYPQWEDGEFKAFQEFLAKTKLSCEFIGYNRNGEQAAVILK
;
A
#
# COMPACT_ATOMS: atom_id res chain seq x y z
N MET A 1 -3.72 -54.96 14.02
CA MET A 1 -4.48 -54.54 12.80
C MET A 1 -5.69 -53.62 13.10
N PHE A 2 -6.21 -53.57 14.31
CA PHE A 2 -7.40 -52.76 14.69
C PHE A 2 -7.14 -51.29 15.00
N ARG A 3 -5.92 -50.86 15.27
CA ARG A 3 -5.61 -49.44 15.63
C ARG A 3 -5.51 -48.47 14.45
N LYS A 4 -5.28 -48.95 13.23
CA LYS A 4 -5.22 -48.10 12.00
C LYS A 4 -6.57 -47.76 11.41
N ILE A 5 -7.61 -48.53 11.70
CA ILE A 5 -8.95 -48.33 11.12
C ILE A 5 -9.76 -47.27 11.88
N LEU A 6 -9.54 -47.13 13.20
CA LEU A 6 -10.24 -46.09 13.97
C LEU A 6 -9.76 -44.68 13.68
N GLY A 7 -8.50 -44.47 13.31
CA GLY A 7 -7.97 -43.16 12.97
C GLY A 7 -8.56 -42.57 11.69
N THR A 8 -8.84 -43.41 10.70
CA THR A 8 -9.36 -42.95 9.38
C THR A 8 -10.86 -42.66 9.41
N LEU A 9 -11.61 -43.33 10.26
CA LEU A 9 -13.08 -43.17 10.36
C LEU A 9 -13.51 -41.91 11.12
N VAL A 10 -12.66 -41.38 12.00
CA VAL A 10 -12.96 -40.19 12.81
C VAL A 10 -12.40 -38.91 12.16
N VAL A 11 -11.30 -39.00 11.45
CA VAL A 11 -10.64 -37.82 10.85
C VAL A 11 -11.41 -37.31 9.63
N PHE A 12 -11.96 -38.18 8.77
CA PHE A 12 -12.71 -37.77 7.58
C PHE A 12 -14.01 -36.97 7.88
N PRO A 13 -14.86 -37.35 8.84
CA PRO A 13 -16.01 -36.52 9.18
C PRO A 13 -15.61 -35.21 9.87
N ILE A 14 -14.54 -35.20 10.66
CA ILE A 14 -14.03 -33.96 11.29
C ILE A 14 -13.51 -32.99 10.21
N ILE A 15 -12.76 -33.47 9.23
CA ILE A 15 -12.29 -32.66 8.10
C ILE A 15 -13.46 -32.12 7.28
N ARG A 16 -14.49 -32.92 6.99
CA ARG A 16 -15.70 -32.45 6.30
C ARG A 16 -16.50 -31.42 7.10
N VAL A 17 -16.56 -31.56 8.42
CA VAL A 17 -17.18 -30.56 9.31
C VAL A 17 -16.36 -29.28 9.32
N LEU A 18 -15.03 -29.36 9.38
CA LEU A 18 -14.13 -28.19 9.29
C LEU A 18 -14.26 -27.47 7.95
N PHE A 19 -14.32 -28.18 6.82
CA PHE A 19 -14.56 -27.57 5.51
C PHE A 19 -15.95 -26.92 5.40
N ARG A 20 -17.00 -27.54 5.94
CA ARG A 20 -18.35 -26.94 5.98
C ARG A 20 -18.41 -25.72 6.90
N ILE A 21 -17.71 -25.73 8.02
CA ILE A 21 -17.55 -24.58 8.91
C ILE A 21 -16.79 -23.47 8.16
N GLN A 22 -15.72 -23.80 7.45
CA GLN A 22 -14.93 -22.84 6.67
C GLN A 22 -15.76 -22.21 5.53
N ASP A 23 -16.60 -23.00 4.85
CA ASP A 23 -17.50 -22.48 3.82
C ASP A 23 -18.66 -21.63 4.41
N SER A 24 -19.15 -21.98 5.61
CA SER A 24 -20.14 -21.17 6.33
C SER A 24 -19.56 -19.87 6.90
N LEU A 25 -18.25 -19.86 7.23
CA LEU A 25 -17.52 -18.69 7.70
C LEU A 25 -17.25 -17.67 6.59
N ARG A 26 -17.33 -18.08 5.32
CA ARG A 26 -17.23 -17.19 4.14
C ARG A 26 -18.51 -16.38 3.90
N ALA A 27 -19.62 -16.69 4.56
CA ALA A 27 -20.91 -16.07 4.31
C ALA A 27 -21.35 -15.17 5.48
N GLY A 28 -21.03 -13.89 5.44
CA GLY A 28 -21.67 -12.85 6.25
C GLY A 28 -21.44 -12.96 7.77
N PRO A 29 -22.47 -12.83 8.61
CA PRO A 29 -22.34 -12.72 10.08
C PRO A 29 -21.64 -13.89 10.79
N MET A 30 -21.49 -15.05 10.15
CA MET A 30 -20.70 -16.17 10.67
C MET A 30 -19.17 -15.96 10.57
N ARG A 31 -18.72 -15.02 9.76
CA ARG A 31 -17.32 -14.61 9.63
C ARG A 31 -16.77 -14.06 10.96
N ASP A 32 -17.58 -13.25 11.65
CA ASP A 32 -17.22 -12.68 12.97
C ASP A 32 -17.24 -13.74 14.08
N ALA A 33 -18.14 -14.73 13.99
CA ALA A 33 -18.15 -15.87 14.91
C ALA A 33 -16.93 -16.78 14.76
N GLY A 34 -16.36 -16.89 13.55
CA GLY A 34 -15.12 -17.65 13.31
C GLY A 34 -13.90 -17.04 13.98
N LEU A 35 -13.81 -15.73 14.03
CA LEU A 35 -12.76 -15.01 14.76
C LEU A 35 -12.85 -15.26 16.27
N MET A 36 -14.05 -15.30 16.83
CA MET A 36 -14.28 -15.64 18.24
C MET A 36 -13.93 -17.10 18.56
N LEU A 37 -14.19 -18.03 17.65
CA LEU A 37 -13.86 -19.45 17.81
C LEU A 37 -12.34 -19.73 17.75
N ALA A 38 -11.57 -18.85 17.09
CA ALA A 38 -10.11 -18.92 17.04
C ALA A 38 -9.42 -18.51 18.35
N GLY A 39 -10.17 -18.16 19.38
CA GLY A 39 -9.64 -17.79 20.70
C GLY A 39 -9.13 -16.35 20.81
N GLU A 40 -9.45 -15.52 19.83
CA GLU A 40 -9.11 -14.10 19.84
C GLU A 40 -9.85 -13.39 20.98
N LYS A 41 -9.10 -12.91 21.97
CA LYS A 41 -9.62 -12.12 23.09
C LYS A 41 -9.37 -10.63 22.93
N SER A 42 -8.54 -10.24 21.95
CA SER A 42 -8.15 -8.85 21.69
C SER A 42 -8.97 -8.28 20.53
N ILE A 43 -9.66 -7.18 20.77
CA ILE A 43 -10.38 -6.43 19.71
C ILE A 43 -9.38 -5.98 18.64
N TYR A 44 -8.16 -5.60 19.01
CA TYR A 44 -7.10 -5.23 18.07
C TYR A 44 -6.78 -6.37 17.11
N GLN A 45 -6.52 -7.58 17.61
CA GLN A 45 -6.24 -8.74 16.77
C GLN A 45 -7.45 -9.11 15.88
N ALA A 46 -8.66 -9.03 16.41
CA ALA A 46 -9.87 -9.28 15.64
C ALA A 46 -10.04 -8.28 14.47
N ARG A 47 -9.70 -7.00 14.68
CA ARG A 47 -9.69 -5.98 13.61
C ARG A 47 -8.64 -6.28 12.55
N GLN A 48 -7.42 -6.69 12.95
CA GLN A 48 -6.35 -7.09 12.03
C GLN A 48 -6.76 -8.32 11.21
N HIS A 49 -7.34 -9.34 11.83
CA HIS A 49 -7.86 -10.50 11.10
C HIS A 49 -8.97 -10.16 10.12
N ARG A 50 -9.86 -9.23 10.49
CA ARG A 50 -10.90 -8.75 9.57
C ARG A 50 -10.30 -8.03 8.37
N ALA A 51 -9.30 -7.18 8.58
CA ALA A 51 -8.58 -6.51 7.53
C ALA A 51 -7.86 -7.51 6.60
N LEU A 52 -7.22 -8.54 7.16
CA LEU A 52 -6.59 -9.60 6.37
C LEU A 52 -7.61 -10.36 5.52
N ILE A 53 -8.79 -10.67 6.06
CA ILE A 53 -9.85 -11.37 5.31
C ILE A 53 -10.37 -10.49 4.17
N SER A 54 -10.69 -9.21 4.43
CA SER A 54 -11.17 -8.29 3.38
C SER A 54 -10.11 -8.05 2.31
N THR A 55 -8.84 -7.98 2.70
CA THR A 55 -7.71 -7.91 1.77
C THR A 55 -7.61 -9.15 0.89
N MET A 56 -7.73 -10.34 1.48
CA MET A 56 -7.71 -11.60 0.73
C MET A 56 -8.84 -11.64 -0.32
N GLU A 57 -10.07 -11.28 0.07
CA GLU A 57 -11.22 -11.20 -0.83
C GLU A 57 -10.98 -10.19 -1.96
N TYR A 58 -10.38 -9.03 -1.63
CA TYR A 58 -10.02 -8.03 -2.62
C TYR A 58 -8.98 -8.55 -3.62
N VAL A 59 -7.91 -9.18 -3.13
CA VAL A 59 -6.84 -9.76 -3.97
C VAL A 59 -7.38 -10.87 -4.86
N GLU A 60 -8.19 -11.80 -4.34
CA GLU A 60 -8.80 -12.87 -5.12
C GLU A 60 -9.68 -12.33 -6.24
N LYS A 61 -10.41 -11.26 -5.99
CA LYS A 61 -11.33 -10.64 -6.96
C LYS A 61 -10.62 -9.77 -8.00
N HIS A 62 -9.65 -8.95 -7.58
CA HIS A 62 -9.06 -7.90 -8.41
C HIS A 62 -7.64 -8.20 -8.89
N MET A 63 -6.96 -9.17 -8.28
CA MET A 63 -5.57 -9.52 -8.57
C MET A 63 -5.34 -11.05 -8.77
N PRO A 64 -6.28 -11.81 -9.39
CA PRO A 64 -6.22 -13.29 -9.40
C PRO A 64 -4.96 -13.85 -10.06
N HIS A 65 -4.30 -13.08 -10.92
CA HIS A 65 -3.10 -13.49 -11.65
C HIS A 65 -1.88 -12.61 -11.39
N VAL A 66 -1.99 -11.69 -10.40
CA VAL A 66 -0.90 -10.77 -10.07
C VAL A 66 0.13 -11.46 -9.21
N ALA A 67 1.40 -11.40 -9.60
CA ALA A 67 2.49 -12.00 -8.85
C ALA A 67 2.75 -11.24 -7.55
N SER A 68 2.66 -11.93 -6.41
CA SER A 68 3.04 -11.38 -5.11
C SER A 68 4.55 -11.43 -4.88
N VAL A 69 5.04 -10.50 -4.07
CA VAL A 69 6.42 -10.45 -3.56
C VAL A 69 6.45 -10.66 -2.05
N LYS A 70 7.65 -10.80 -1.46
CA LYS A 70 7.81 -11.12 -0.04
C LYS A 70 7.95 -9.90 0.86
N CYS A 71 8.37 -8.75 0.30
CA CYS A 71 8.66 -7.55 1.07
C CYS A 71 8.58 -6.28 0.20
N LYS A 72 8.46 -5.11 0.86
CA LYS A 72 8.41 -3.78 0.24
C LYS A 72 9.58 -3.51 -0.72
N PRO A 73 10.87 -3.75 -0.37
CA PRO A 73 11.98 -3.50 -1.30
C PRO A 73 11.88 -4.29 -2.61
N GLU A 74 11.41 -5.54 -2.56
CA GLU A 74 11.19 -6.36 -3.75
C GLU A 74 10.07 -5.80 -4.63
N LEU A 75 9.00 -5.28 -4.02
CA LEU A 75 7.91 -4.63 -4.76
C LEU A 75 8.36 -3.35 -5.42
N LEU A 76 9.08 -2.49 -4.69
CA LEU A 76 9.63 -1.24 -5.22
C LEU A 76 10.56 -1.49 -6.42
N ALA A 77 11.47 -2.46 -6.30
CA ALA A 77 12.38 -2.81 -7.40
C ALA A 77 11.63 -3.36 -8.63
N LYS A 78 10.65 -4.26 -8.40
CA LYS A 78 9.80 -4.80 -9.47
C LYS A 78 9.00 -3.69 -10.16
N ALA A 79 8.32 -2.85 -9.40
CA ALA A 79 7.51 -1.77 -9.93
C ALA A 79 8.37 -0.75 -10.69
N PHE A 80 9.52 -0.37 -10.13
CA PHE A 80 10.46 0.56 -10.77
C PHE A 80 10.97 0.03 -12.12
N SER A 81 11.22 -1.28 -12.23
CA SER A 81 11.67 -1.90 -13.48
C SER A 81 10.64 -1.82 -14.63
N LEU A 82 9.37 -1.58 -14.32
CA LEU A 82 8.26 -1.43 -15.28
C LEU A 82 7.94 0.04 -15.58
N ALA A 83 8.53 0.98 -14.84
CA ALA A 83 8.29 2.40 -15.00
C ALA A 83 9.11 2.96 -16.18
N ASP A 84 8.47 3.76 -17.03
CA ASP A 84 9.19 4.62 -17.95
C ASP A 84 9.69 5.86 -17.20
N VAL A 85 10.98 5.89 -16.95
CA VAL A 85 11.65 7.01 -16.26
C VAL A 85 12.59 7.77 -17.20
N SER A 86 12.43 7.64 -18.52
CA SER A 86 13.25 8.29 -19.53
C SER A 86 12.95 9.79 -19.66
N GLY A 87 13.90 10.54 -20.19
CA GLY A 87 13.74 11.97 -20.49
C GLY A 87 13.52 12.82 -19.23
N ASP A 88 12.46 13.64 -19.25
CA ASP A 88 12.06 14.56 -18.18
C ASP A 88 11.02 13.96 -17.21
N ARG A 89 10.84 12.64 -17.24
CA ARG A 89 9.91 11.96 -16.35
C ARG A 89 10.24 12.19 -14.88
N ILE A 90 9.23 12.54 -14.11
CA ILE A 90 9.35 12.77 -12.67
C ILE A 90 9.34 11.42 -11.95
N ILE A 91 10.30 11.25 -11.04
CA ILE A 91 10.39 10.12 -10.14
C ILE A 91 10.29 10.69 -8.72
N CYS A 92 9.27 10.33 -7.96
CA CYS A 92 9.04 10.91 -6.65
C CYS A 92 8.52 9.91 -5.61
N GLU A 93 8.78 10.27 -4.34
CA GLU A 93 8.28 9.58 -3.15
C GLU A 93 7.66 10.63 -2.23
N PHE A 94 6.50 10.32 -1.68
CA PHE A 94 5.76 11.12 -0.71
C PHE A 94 5.71 10.41 0.63
N GLY A 95 6.36 10.97 1.63
CA GLY A 95 6.73 10.32 2.88
C GLY A 95 8.12 9.69 2.76
N VAL A 96 9.12 10.38 3.29
CA VAL A 96 10.53 9.95 3.23
C VAL A 96 11.01 9.42 4.57
N PHE A 97 10.52 10.00 5.67
CA PHE A 97 10.88 9.64 7.02
C PHE A 97 12.40 9.52 7.21
N LYS A 98 12.94 8.32 7.45
CA LYS A 98 14.38 8.05 7.62
C LYS A 98 15.12 7.79 6.30
N GLY A 99 14.42 7.78 5.17
CA GLY A 99 15.01 7.66 3.84
C GLY A 99 15.35 6.23 3.39
N GLU A 100 14.76 5.20 4.00
CA GLU A 100 15.09 3.81 3.64
C GLU A 100 14.59 3.45 2.24
N SER A 101 13.31 3.72 1.95
CA SER A 101 12.65 3.44 0.68
C SER A 101 13.22 4.26 -0.47
N ILE A 102 13.37 5.57 -0.29
CA ILE A 102 13.91 6.44 -1.33
C ILE A 102 15.35 6.08 -1.68
N ASN A 103 16.17 5.75 -0.69
CA ASN A 103 17.54 5.29 -0.92
C ASN A 103 17.57 3.92 -1.62
N HIS A 104 16.58 3.06 -1.38
CA HIS A 104 16.47 1.79 -2.09
C HIS A 104 16.15 2.03 -3.58
N VAL A 105 15.16 2.84 -3.90
CA VAL A 105 14.81 3.19 -5.29
C VAL A 105 15.96 3.93 -5.98
N ALA A 106 16.62 4.85 -5.30
CA ALA A 106 17.73 5.63 -5.85
C ALA A 106 18.93 4.78 -6.29
N LYS A 107 19.07 3.54 -5.80
CA LYS A 107 20.09 2.58 -6.28
C LYS A 107 19.77 2.01 -7.66
N LEU A 108 18.52 2.08 -8.09
CA LEU A 108 18.02 1.45 -9.32
C LEU A 108 18.16 2.36 -10.53
N THR A 109 18.53 3.64 -10.34
CA THR A 109 18.65 4.64 -11.40
C THR A 109 19.74 5.67 -11.09
N ASN A 110 20.22 6.35 -12.14
CA ASN A 110 21.06 7.54 -12.02
C ASN A 110 20.26 8.84 -12.18
N GLN A 111 18.95 8.76 -12.42
CA GLN A 111 18.09 9.94 -12.52
C GLN A 111 17.79 10.52 -11.15
N THR A 112 17.38 11.80 -11.11
CA THR A 112 17.01 12.47 -9.87
C THR A 112 15.68 11.93 -9.35
N LEU A 113 15.65 11.54 -8.08
CA LEU A 113 14.44 11.26 -7.32
C LEU A 113 14.11 12.45 -6.42
N TYR A 114 12.84 12.81 -6.36
CA TYR A 114 12.35 13.87 -5.47
C TYR A 114 11.60 13.25 -4.30
N GLY A 115 12.10 13.49 -3.10
CA GLY A 115 11.47 13.01 -1.86
C GLY A 115 10.77 14.14 -1.13
N PHE A 116 9.46 14.06 -1.01
CA PHE A 116 8.63 15.05 -0.34
C PHE A 116 8.28 14.60 1.06
N ASP A 117 8.54 15.42 2.06
CA ASP A 117 8.20 15.16 3.45
C ASP A 117 8.23 16.48 4.25
N SER A 118 7.32 16.64 5.19
CA SER A 118 7.37 17.75 6.15
C SER A 118 8.54 17.62 7.13
N PHE A 119 8.92 16.37 7.44
CA PHE A 119 9.81 15.98 8.54
C PHE A 119 9.31 16.45 9.92
N GLU A 120 8.05 16.86 10.00
CA GLU A 120 7.36 17.28 11.21
C GLU A 120 6.41 16.18 11.75
N GLY A 121 6.36 15.04 11.06
CA GLY A 121 5.50 13.91 11.37
C GLY A 121 4.10 14.06 10.81
N LEU A 122 3.18 13.24 11.29
CA LEU A 122 1.80 13.20 10.81
C LEU A 122 1.08 14.54 11.01
N ALA A 123 0.34 14.97 9.98
CA ALA A 123 -0.44 16.21 10.02
C ALA A 123 -1.67 16.11 10.95
N GLU A 124 -2.19 14.91 11.12
CA GLU A 124 -3.36 14.58 11.94
C GLU A 124 -3.22 13.17 12.55
N GLU A 125 -4.18 12.74 13.36
CA GLU A 125 -4.19 11.40 13.93
C GLU A 125 -4.47 10.36 12.83
N TRP A 126 -3.78 9.21 12.90
CA TRP A 126 -3.98 8.08 11.99
C TRP A 126 -4.47 6.85 12.76
N GLY A 127 -5.72 6.47 12.50
CA GLY A 127 -6.37 5.39 13.23
C GLY A 127 -6.43 5.64 14.75
N ASP A 128 -6.38 4.55 15.50
CA ASP A 128 -6.44 4.59 16.98
C ASP A 128 -5.03 4.63 17.62
N THR A 129 -3.99 4.47 16.82
CA THR A 129 -2.63 4.18 17.30
C THR A 129 -1.71 5.39 17.18
N TRP A 130 -1.75 6.09 16.06
CA TRP A 130 -0.78 7.12 15.73
C TRP A 130 -1.35 8.53 15.95
N LYS A 131 -0.54 9.40 16.51
CA LYS A 131 -0.93 10.76 16.86
C LYS A 131 -0.31 11.78 15.91
N LYS A 132 -0.94 12.93 15.79
CA LYS A 132 -0.33 14.07 15.13
C LYS A 132 1.09 14.31 15.67
N GLY A 133 2.06 14.43 14.75
CA GLY A 133 3.48 14.61 15.06
C GLY A 133 4.27 13.32 15.25
N ASP A 134 3.62 12.14 15.27
CA ASP A 134 4.35 10.87 15.20
C ASP A 134 5.11 10.81 13.87
N PHE A 135 6.20 10.06 13.82
CA PHE A 135 7.17 10.00 12.70
C PHE A 135 7.98 11.31 12.47
N LEU A 136 7.99 12.26 13.40
CA LEU A 136 8.86 13.43 13.33
C LEU A 136 10.33 13.02 13.19
N VAL A 137 11.03 13.66 12.26
CA VAL A 137 12.46 13.45 12.02
C VAL A 137 13.23 14.75 12.33
N PRO A 138 13.92 14.86 13.47
CA PRO A 138 14.54 16.11 13.91
C PRO A 138 15.73 16.56 13.03
N LYS A 139 16.31 15.63 12.28
CA LYS A 139 17.41 15.90 11.37
C LYS A 139 17.16 15.19 10.04
N LEU A 140 17.26 15.91 8.93
CA LEU A 140 17.07 15.33 7.61
C LEU A 140 17.90 14.05 7.41
N PRO A 141 17.31 13.01 6.83
CA PRO A 141 17.99 11.74 6.62
C PRO A 141 19.12 11.88 5.63
N LYS A 142 20.10 11.00 5.76
CA LYS A 142 21.14 10.87 4.71
C LYS A 142 20.53 10.16 3.51
N VAL A 143 20.57 10.83 2.38
CA VAL A 143 20.12 10.28 1.10
C VAL A 143 21.26 10.20 0.10
N ARG A 144 21.08 9.46 -0.98
CA ARG A 144 22.03 9.32 -2.07
C ARG A 144 22.12 10.63 -2.86
N ASP A 145 23.23 10.80 -3.59
CA ASP A 145 23.52 12.02 -4.35
C ASP A 145 22.50 12.34 -5.45
N ASN A 146 21.80 11.31 -5.93
CA ASN A 146 20.71 11.46 -6.92
C ASN A 146 19.33 11.65 -6.28
N VAL A 147 19.25 11.94 -4.99
CA VAL A 147 18.01 12.26 -4.28
C VAL A 147 17.97 13.72 -3.88
N THR A 148 16.90 14.42 -4.23
CA THR A 148 16.61 15.77 -3.79
C THR A 148 15.44 15.74 -2.80
N LEU A 149 15.69 16.16 -1.55
CA LEU A 149 14.64 16.27 -0.55
C LEU A 149 13.90 17.61 -0.70
N VAL A 150 12.60 17.57 -0.76
CA VAL A 150 11.69 18.72 -0.80
C VAL A 150 10.97 18.80 0.54
N LYS A 151 11.54 19.59 1.46
CA LYS A 151 11.02 19.72 2.82
C LYS A 151 9.83 20.67 2.86
N GLY A 152 8.72 20.21 3.44
CA GLY A 152 7.49 20.98 3.72
C GLY A 152 6.24 20.15 3.45
N TRP A 153 5.09 20.73 3.76
CA TRP A 153 3.79 20.10 3.52
C TRP A 153 3.49 20.00 2.02
N PHE A 154 2.84 18.95 1.57
CA PHE A 154 2.60 18.68 0.15
C PHE A 154 1.82 19.79 -0.55
N ASN A 155 0.80 20.37 0.12
CA ASN A 155 0.02 21.48 -0.39
C ASN A 155 0.84 22.78 -0.59
N GLU A 156 1.98 22.93 0.07
CA GLU A 156 2.89 24.07 -0.03
C GLU A 156 4.00 23.83 -1.06
N THR A 157 4.54 22.61 -1.07
CA THR A 157 5.75 22.27 -1.86
C THR A 157 5.45 21.84 -3.28
N LEU A 158 4.33 21.14 -3.52
CA LEU A 158 3.97 20.66 -4.86
C LEU A 158 3.65 21.78 -5.86
N PRO A 159 2.90 22.84 -5.54
CA PRO A 159 2.58 23.85 -6.52
C PRO A 159 3.80 24.55 -7.14
N PRO A 160 4.81 25.04 -6.37
CA PRO A 160 6.02 25.58 -6.96
C PRO A 160 6.85 24.52 -7.71
N PHE A 161 6.98 23.30 -7.15
CA PHE A 161 7.70 22.20 -7.80
C PHE A 161 7.13 21.90 -9.19
N LEU A 162 5.81 21.78 -9.33
CA LEU A 162 5.14 21.46 -10.60
C LEU A 162 5.22 22.59 -11.64
N LYS A 163 5.53 23.82 -11.24
CA LYS A 163 5.83 24.93 -12.16
C LYS A 163 7.22 24.79 -12.77
N GLU A 164 8.19 24.32 -11.99
CA GLU A 164 9.58 24.14 -12.43
C GLU A 164 9.76 22.82 -13.18
N HIS A 165 9.03 21.76 -12.78
CA HIS A 165 9.14 20.41 -13.34
C HIS A 165 7.89 20.08 -14.15
N THR A 166 7.99 20.23 -15.48
CA THR A 166 6.84 20.09 -16.38
C THR A 166 6.60 18.67 -16.89
N GLY A 167 7.52 17.74 -16.65
CA GLY A 167 7.44 16.35 -17.06
C GLY A 167 6.24 15.59 -16.49
N LYS A 168 5.92 14.47 -17.10
CA LYS A 168 4.93 13.52 -16.57
C LYS A 168 5.59 12.60 -15.54
N VAL A 169 4.79 12.04 -14.64
CA VAL A 169 5.29 11.08 -13.67
C VAL A 169 5.58 9.74 -14.35
N GLY A 170 6.79 9.23 -14.17
CA GLY A 170 7.15 7.86 -14.53
C GLY A 170 6.94 6.90 -13.38
N PHE A 171 7.41 7.28 -12.19
CA PHE A 171 7.29 6.48 -10.97
C PHE A 171 6.89 7.34 -9.78
N LEU A 172 5.93 6.85 -9.02
CA LEU A 172 5.42 7.47 -7.81
C LEU A 172 5.37 6.42 -6.68
N HIS A 173 6.01 6.72 -5.55
CA HIS A 173 5.83 5.99 -4.31
C HIS A 173 5.02 6.85 -3.33
N VAL A 174 3.87 6.36 -2.90
CA VAL A 174 2.98 6.97 -1.91
C VAL A 174 3.17 6.23 -0.59
N ASP A 175 3.72 6.90 0.41
CA ASP A 175 4.06 6.39 1.75
C ASP A 175 3.75 7.52 2.74
N CYS A 176 2.47 7.95 2.76
CA CYS A 176 2.06 9.17 3.44
C CYS A 176 0.97 8.94 4.49
N ASP A 177 0.62 7.68 4.76
CA ASP A 177 -0.26 7.18 5.81
C ASP A 177 -1.72 7.71 5.74
N LEU A 178 -1.88 9.02 5.55
CA LEU A 178 -3.15 9.72 5.70
C LEU A 178 -3.92 9.84 4.37
N TYR A 179 -5.22 9.57 4.43
CA TYR A 179 -6.13 9.85 3.31
C TYR A 179 -6.03 11.30 2.82
N SER A 180 -6.00 12.28 3.75
CA SER A 180 -5.92 13.71 3.43
C SER A 180 -4.64 14.06 2.67
N SER A 181 -3.50 13.49 3.07
CA SER A 181 -2.20 13.65 2.41
C SER A 181 -2.22 13.03 1.00
N CYS A 182 -2.66 11.80 0.89
CA CYS A 182 -2.77 11.06 -0.37
C CYS A 182 -3.71 11.78 -1.35
N LYS A 183 -4.87 12.26 -0.89
CA LYS A 183 -5.80 13.05 -1.69
C LYS A 183 -5.16 14.34 -2.21
N THR A 184 -4.42 15.06 -1.38
CA THR A 184 -3.68 16.27 -1.78
C THR A 184 -2.68 15.98 -2.90
N ILE A 185 -1.95 14.86 -2.82
CA ILE A 185 -1.03 14.41 -3.86
C ILE A 185 -1.78 14.21 -5.18
N PHE A 186 -2.86 13.42 -5.18
CA PHE A 186 -3.62 13.13 -6.39
C PHE A 186 -4.29 14.36 -6.99
N GLU A 187 -4.81 15.27 -6.17
CA GLU A 187 -5.43 16.52 -6.66
C GLU A 187 -4.41 17.44 -7.34
N LEU A 188 -3.23 17.63 -6.75
CA LEU A 188 -2.21 18.52 -7.29
C LEU A 188 -1.45 17.92 -8.47
N MET A 189 -1.22 16.61 -8.46
CA MET A 189 -0.48 15.91 -9.51
C MET A 189 -1.36 15.35 -10.63
N GLU A 190 -2.68 15.54 -10.59
CA GLU A 190 -3.63 14.96 -11.55
C GLU A 190 -3.18 15.10 -13.01
N SER A 191 -2.76 16.29 -13.42
CA SER A 191 -2.32 16.56 -14.80
C SER A 191 -0.98 15.90 -15.18
N ARG A 192 -0.26 15.37 -14.20
CA ARG A 192 1.06 14.71 -14.39
C ARG A 192 0.96 13.20 -14.38
N LEU A 193 -0.13 12.64 -13.82
CA LEU A 193 -0.41 11.22 -13.77
C LEU A 193 -1.14 10.81 -15.04
N VAL A 194 -0.50 9.99 -15.85
CA VAL A 194 -0.94 9.61 -17.21
C VAL A 194 -0.85 8.10 -17.41
N PRO A 195 -1.47 7.53 -18.44
CA PRO A 195 -1.24 6.13 -18.80
C PRO A 195 0.26 5.82 -18.88
N GLY A 196 0.68 4.72 -18.27
CA GLY A 196 2.09 4.33 -18.13
C GLY A 196 2.76 4.80 -16.83
N THR A 197 2.15 5.71 -16.05
CA THR A 197 2.64 6.03 -14.70
C THR A 197 2.54 4.80 -13.80
N VAL A 198 3.64 4.44 -13.15
CA VAL A 198 3.70 3.39 -12.13
C VAL A 198 3.57 4.01 -10.75
N ILE A 199 2.64 3.49 -9.94
CA ILE A 199 2.40 3.94 -8.58
C ILE A 199 2.58 2.75 -7.63
N VAL A 200 3.34 2.95 -6.56
CA VAL A 200 3.44 2.03 -5.43
C VAL A 200 2.85 2.71 -4.22
N PHE A 201 1.95 2.02 -3.54
CA PHE A 201 1.34 2.44 -2.28
C PHE A 201 1.96 1.67 -1.13
N ASP A 202 2.22 2.33 -0.01
CA ASP A 202 2.71 1.67 1.20
C ASP A 202 1.56 1.14 2.06
N GLU A 203 0.46 1.87 2.17
CA GLU A 203 -0.71 1.51 2.96
C GLU A 203 -1.94 1.29 2.05
N PHE A 204 -1.87 0.32 1.11
CA PHE A 204 -2.99 0.07 0.20
C PHE A 204 -4.09 -0.79 0.82
N PHE A 205 -3.71 -1.81 1.61
CA PHE A 205 -4.64 -2.77 2.23
C PHE A 205 -4.01 -3.44 3.47
N ASN A 206 -4.71 -4.46 4.07
CA ASN A 206 -4.21 -5.35 5.12
C ASN A 206 -3.98 -4.68 6.48
N TYR A 207 -4.62 -3.55 6.74
CA TYR A 207 -4.71 -2.91 8.04
C TYR A 207 -6.17 -2.50 8.33
N PRO A 208 -6.57 -2.29 9.61
CA PRO A 208 -7.94 -1.89 9.92
C PRO A 208 -8.34 -0.58 9.26
N GLN A 209 -9.48 -0.57 8.55
CA GLN A 209 -10.01 0.59 7.83
C GLN A 209 -9.18 1.00 6.58
N TRP A 210 -8.43 0.07 6.00
CA TRP A 210 -7.65 0.34 4.79
C TRP A 210 -8.49 0.92 3.63
N GLU A 211 -9.76 0.58 3.57
CA GLU A 211 -10.67 1.11 2.54
C GLU A 211 -10.87 2.62 2.64
N ASP A 212 -10.57 3.25 3.79
CA ASP A 212 -10.73 4.69 4.05
C ASP A 212 -9.43 5.51 3.89
N GLY A 213 -8.29 4.85 3.67
CA GLY A 213 -6.95 5.43 3.55
C GLY A 213 -6.52 5.81 2.13
N GLU A 214 -5.28 5.48 1.77
CA GLU A 214 -4.69 5.69 0.45
C GLU A 214 -5.51 5.04 -0.66
N PHE A 215 -6.07 3.86 -0.40
CA PHE A 215 -6.99 3.17 -1.30
C PHE A 215 -8.16 4.07 -1.72
N LYS A 216 -8.85 4.70 -0.77
CA LYS A 216 -9.97 5.60 -1.05
C LYS A 216 -9.56 6.77 -1.91
N ALA A 217 -8.48 7.45 -1.55
CA ALA A 217 -7.97 8.58 -2.30
C ALA A 217 -7.66 8.21 -3.76
N PHE A 218 -7.08 7.02 -3.96
CA PHE A 218 -6.81 6.49 -5.30
C PHE A 218 -8.07 6.14 -6.08
N GLN A 219 -9.09 5.52 -5.45
CA GLN A 219 -10.38 5.23 -6.11
C GLN A 219 -11.09 6.53 -6.53
N GLU A 220 -11.07 7.56 -5.70
CA GLU A 220 -11.63 8.88 -6.02
C GLU A 220 -10.89 9.52 -7.21
N PHE A 221 -9.56 9.43 -7.25
CA PHE A 221 -8.75 9.89 -8.37
C PHE A 221 -9.12 9.17 -9.68
N LEU A 222 -9.21 7.85 -9.69
CA LEU A 222 -9.60 7.08 -10.87
C LEU A 222 -11.01 7.44 -11.35
N ALA A 223 -11.95 7.59 -10.42
CA ALA A 223 -13.33 7.96 -10.74
C ALA A 223 -13.42 9.36 -11.39
N LYS A 224 -12.62 10.33 -10.90
CA LYS A 224 -12.56 11.71 -11.40
C LYS A 224 -11.92 11.78 -12.78
N THR A 225 -10.76 11.15 -12.97
CA THR A 225 -9.96 11.25 -14.20
C THR A 225 -10.44 10.33 -15.32
N LYS A 226 -11.25 9.33 -15.01
CA LYS A 226 -11.64 8.23 -15.91
C LYS A 226 -10.47 7.35 -16.36
N LEU A 227 -9.30 7.47 -15.71
CA LEU A 227 -8.21 6.52 -15.87
C LEU A 227 -8.60 5.19 -15.25
N SER A 228 -8.00 4.13 -15.75
CA SER A 228 -8.02 2.80 -15.14
C SER A 228 -6.61 2.42 -14.67
N CYS A 229 -6.50 1.31 -13.97
CA CYS A 229 -5.20 0.80 -13.58
C CYS A 229 -5.13 -0.72 -13.75
N GLU A 230 -3.91 -1.22 -13.84
CA GLU A 230 -3.58 -2.63 -13.81
C GLU A 230 -2.65 -2.89 -12.63
N PHE A 231 -2.99 -3.86 -11.78
CA PHE A 231 -2.10 -4.28 -10.69
C PHE A 231 -0.91 -5.05 -11.25
N ILE A 232 0.31 -4.63 -10.87
CA ILE A 232 1.57 -5.21 -11.34
C ILE A 232 2.33 -5.99 -10.25
N GLY A 233 1.89 -5.87 -8.99
CA GLY A 233 2.45 -6.59 -7.86
C GLY A 233 1.83 -6.19 -6.54
N TYR A 234 2.02 -7.04 -5.53
CA TYR A 234 1.67 -6.72 -4.14
C TYR A 234 2.58 -7.47 -3.16
N ASN A 235 2.75 -6.91 -1.96
CA ASN A 235 3.46 -7.57 -0.88
C ASN A 235 2.50 -8.49 -0.12
N ARG A 236 2.73 -9.81 -0.19
CA ARG A 236 1.87 -10.82 0.46
C ARG A 236 1.97 -10.86 1.99
N ASN A 237 2.97 -10.19 2.55
CA ASN A 237 3.23 -10.15 4.00
C ASN A 237 3.04 -8.75 4.61
N GLY A 238 2.63 -7.77 3.80
CA GLY A 238 2.50 -6.37 4.21
C GLY A 238 1.27 -5.71 3.60
N GLU A 239 1.35 -4.41 3.43
CA GLU A 239 0.24 -3.53 3.08
C GLU A 239 0.37 -2.95 1.67
N GLN A 240 1.51 -3.20 1.02
CA GLN A 240 1.92 -2.55 -0.22
C GLN A 240 1.29 -3.17 -1.45
N ALA A 241 0.86 -2.31 -2.39
CA ALA A 241 0.46 -2.69 -3.74
C ALA A 241 1.07 -1.77 -4.80
N ALA A 242 1.24 -2.29 -6.01
CA ALA A 242 1.76 -1.54 -7.14
C ALA A 242 0.82 -1.64 -8.35
N VAL A 243 0.61 -0.51 -9.01
CA VAL A 243 -0.24 -0.39 -10.19
C VAL A 243 0.47 0.36 -11.32
N ILE A 244 0.00 0.16 -12.55
CA ILE A 244 0.30 1.00 -13.71
C ILE A 244 -1.00 1.62 -14.21
N LEU A 245 -1.03 2.92 -14.43
CA LEU A 245 -2.18 3.63 -15.00
C LEU A 245 -2.38 3.30 -16.48
N LYS A 246 -3.65 3.20 -16.90
CA LYS A 246 -4.09 2.91 -18.27
C LYS A 246 -5.02 3.98 -18.80
#